data_cee6ccdaac855b00927f46bc517386e3
#
_entry.id   cee6ccdaac855b00927f46bc517386e3
#
_cell.length_a   1.000
_cell.length_b   1.000
_cell.length_c   1.000
_cell.angle_alpha   90.00
_cell.angle_beta   90.00
_cell.angle_gamma   90.00
#
_symmetry.space_group_name_H-M   'P 1'
#
loop_
_entity.id
_entity.type
_entity.pdbx_description
1 polymer ?
#
loop_
_entity_poly.entity_id
_entity_poly.type
_entity_poly.pdbx_seq_one_letter_code
_entity_poly.pdbx_strand_id
1 'polypeptide(L)'
;MIRVYTDHPELLNDLGEVIRLYLPMEEVVPAENGETAPFISAVMEESGDTWRAVCTADMDGERAEYVYLHPNVGGGELNRKRYRKRCMKIAVFRALGKVYKDARLPWGSLTGIRPTRLLRELIAEKGEKEALRFMAEEFDVTPEKLALAKEIVDIQRPFMDVADRDVDVYIGIPFCRTRCLYCSFASGVRTDKTDMAAYIAALKEDIRLGAEIARDCGFKIRSMYMGGGTPTVLTESELEDVLSCALKQYGGYGREFTV
;
A
#
# COMPACT_ATOMS: atom_id res chain seq x y z
N MET A 1 -11.40 17.85 15.10
CA MET A 1 -9.92 17.88 15.12
C MET A 1 -9.42 17.08 16.31
N ILE A 2 -8.55 16.10 16.08
CA ILE A 2 -8.02 15.17 17.10
C ILE A 2 -6.54 15.50 17.32
N ARG A 3 -6.19 15.71 18.58
CA ARG A 3 -4.81 15.99 18.99
C ARG A 3 -4.09 14.69 19.32
N VAL A 4 -2.89 14.50 18.77
CA VAL A 4 -2.12 13.26 18.93
C VAL A 4 -0.72 13.58 19.43
N TYR A 5 -0.39 13.05 20.59
CA TYR A 5 0.97 13.01 21.09
C TYR A 5 1.61 11.65 20.77
N THR A 6 2.84 11.69 20.32
CA THR A 6 3.66 10.50 20.15
C THR A 6 5.13 10.84 20.35
N ASP A 7 5.88 9.95 20.98
CA ASP A 7 7.36 10.00 21.10
C ASP A 7 8.06 9.68 19.76
N HIS A 8 7.29 9.34 18.72
CA HIS A 8 7.73 9.09 17.36
C HIS A 8 7.02 9.99 16.35
N PRO A 9 7.36 11.30 16.26
CA PRO A 9 6.65 12.26 15.40
C PRO A 9 6.60 11.86 13.93
N GLU A 10 7.59 11.12 13.44
CA GLU A 10 7.64 10.58 12.08
C GLU A 10 6.52 9.58 11.77
N LEU A 11 5.84 9.04 12.77
CA LEU A 11 4.72 8.10 12.63
C LEU A 11 3.35 8.77 12.72
N LEU A 12 3.27 10.08 12.93
CA LEU A 12 2.01 10.80 13.12
C LEU A 12 1.02 10.55 11.98
N ASN A 13 1.48 10.57 10.73
CA ASN A 13 0.64 10.27 9.57
C ASN A 13 0.13 8.82 9.58
N ASP A 14 0.99 7.87 9.93
CA ASP A 14 0.63 6.44 10.02
C ASP A 14 -0.40 6.18 11.11
N LEU A 15 -0.27 6.85 12.26
CA LEU A 15 -1.26 6.79 13.35
C LEU A 15 -2.56 7.48 12.94
N GLY A 16 -2.47 8.61 12.25
CA GLY A 16 -3.60 9.32 11.68
C GLY A 16 -4.43 8.48 10.71
N GLU A 17 -3.80 7.59 9.91
CA GLU A 17 -4.52 6.63 9.07
C GLU A 17 -5.42 5.70 9.90
N VAL A 18 -4.93 5.21 11.04
CA VAL A 18 -5.71 4.34 11.93
C VAL A 18 -6.83 5.11 12.64
N ILE A 19 -6.54 6.33 13.09
CA ILE A 19 -7.55 7.20 13.73
C ILE A 19 -8.70 7.48 12.75
N ARG A 20 -8.40 7.77 11.49
CA ARG A 20 -9.41 8.03 10.45
C ARG A 20 -10.27 6.81 10.09
N LEU A 21 -9.89 5.59 10.48
CA LEU A 21 -10.79 4.44 10.35
C LEU A 21 -12.04 4.61 11.25
N TYR A 22 -11.85 5.18 12.44
CA TYR A 22 -12.94 5.47 13.38
C TYR A 22 -13.58 6.83 13.15
N LEU A 23 -12.77 7.80 12.76
CA LEU A 23 -13.11 9.22 12.67
C LEU A 23 -12.71 9.79 11.29
N PRO A 24 -13.37 9.37 10.19
CA PRO A 24 -12.90 9.64 8.82
C PRO A 24 -12.90 11.12 8.42
N MET A 25 -13.72 11.95 9.10
CA MET A 25 -13.83 13.37 8.79
C MET A 25 -12.97 14.27 9.69
N GLU A 26 -12.25 13.67 10.66
CA GLU A 26 -11.49 14.44 11.61
C GLU A 26 -10.07 14.73 11.12
N GLU A 27 -9.64 15.96 11.31
CA GLU A 27 -8.25 16.35 11.14
C GLU A 27 -7.42 15.85 12.33
N VAL A 28 -6.27 15.26 12.02
CA VAL A 28 -5.30 14.78 13.02
C VAL A 28 -4.13 15.76 13.06
N VAL A 29 -3.88 16.32 14.22
CA VAL A 29 -2.81 17.31 14.45
C VAL A 29 -1.86 16.87 15.58
N PRO A 30 -0.58 17.26 15.51
CA PRO A 30 0.35 16.98 16.60
C PRO A 30 -0.07 17.72 17.88
N ALA A 31 0.27 17.14 19.02
CA ALA A 31 -0.02 17.70 20.35
C ALA A 31 1.16 17.52 21.30
N GLU A 32 1.15 18.25 22.40
CA GLU A 32 2.02 18.02 23.54
C GLU A 32 1.43 16.97 24.50
N ASN A 33 2.27 16.32 25.28
CA ASN A 33 1.81 15.32 26.24
C ASN A 33 0.96 15.97 27.35
N GLY A 34 -0.20 15.38 27.64
CA GLY A 34 -1.09 15.82 28.70
C GLY A 34 -2.11 16.90 28.29
N GLU A 35 -2.31 17.13 26.99
CA GLU A 35 -3.41 17.98 26.52
C GLU A 35 -4.79 17.40 26.85
N THR A 36 -5.82 18.25 26.77
CA THR A 36 -7.21 17.88 27.06
C THR A 36 -7.92 17.25 25.85
N ALA A 37 -8.96 16.47 26.13
CA ALA A 37 -9.81 15.81 25.09
C ALA A 37 -10.35 16.80 24.04
N PRO A 38 -10.51 16.35 22.77
CA PRO A 38 -10.20 15.02 22.26
C PRO A 38 -8.71 14.81 22.04
N PHE A 39 -8.14 13.82 22.70
CA PHE A 39 -6.70 13.61 22.76
C PHE A 39 -6.31 12.13 22.72
N ILE A 40 -5.25 11.83 21.98
CA ILE A 40 -4.66 10.49 21.90
C ILE A 40 -3.18 10.61 22.23
N SER A 41 -2.71 9.80 23.18
CA SER A 41 -1.28 9.61 23.44
C SER A 41 -0.87 8.21 22.99
N ALA A 42 0.12 8.12 22.11
CA ALA A 42 0.67 6.86 21.62
C ALA A 42 2.19 6.88 21.78
N VAL A 43 2.72 6.06 22.69
CA VAL A 43 4.14 6.02 23.04
C VAL A 43 4.70 4.61 22.95
N MET A 44 6.01 4.50 22.72
CA MET A 44 6.70 3.23 22.54
C MET A 44 7.87 3.11 23.52
N GLU A 45 7.80 2.13 24.39
CA GLU A 45 8.90 1.76 25.27
C GLU A 45 9.66 0.56 24.69
N GLU A 46 10.90 0.76 24.30
CA GLU A 46 11.79 -0.31 23.83
C GLU A 46 12.74 -0.71 24.98
N SER A 47 12.37 -1.70 25.76
CA SER A 47 13.14 -2.16 26.92
C SER A 47 13.46 -3.64 26.86
N GLY A 48 14.73 -3.99 26.89
CA GLY A 48 15.20 -5.38 26.91
C GLY A 48 14.66 -6.20 25.73
N ASP A 49 14.05 -7.35 26.06
CA ASP A 49 13.54 -8.30 25.07
C ASP A 49 12.10 -8.02 24.65
N THR A 50 11.49 -6.95 25.14
CA THR A 50 10.07 -6.65 24.87
C THR A 50 9.87 -5.19 24.49
N TRP A 51 9.11 -4.98 23.45
CA TRP A 51 8.57 -3.69 23.06
C TRP A 51 7.16 -3.51 23.61
N ARG A 52 6.89 -2.34 24.14
CA ARG A 52 5.61 -1.99 24.75
C ARG A 52 5.05 -0.72 24.12
N ALA A 53 4.04 -0.87 23.26
CA ALA A 53 3.31 0.27 22.69
C ALA A 53 2.09 0.56 23.58
N VAL A 54 2.00 1.77 24.10
CA VAL A 54 0.91 2.22 24.96
C VAL A 54 0.11 3.29 24.24
N CYS A 55 -1.20 3.10 24.13
CA CYS A 55 -2.10 4.12 23.64
C CYS A 55 -3.15 4.45 24.67
N THR A 56 -3.29 5.73 25.00
CA THR A 56 -4.40 6.28 25.78
C THR A 56 -5.23 7.16 24.84
N ALA A 57 -6.52 6.87 24.72
CA ALA A 57 -7.49 7.67 23.98
C ALA A 57 -8.47 8.30 24.97
N ASP A 58 -8.55 9.64 24.95
CA ASP A 58 -9.52 10.43 25.72
C ASP A 58 -10.44 11.13 24.73
N MET A 59 -11.59 10.52 24.47
CA MET A 59 -12.49 10.85 23.37
C MET A 59 -13.95 10.81 23.84
N ASP A 60 -14.74 11.81 23.45
CA ASP A 60 -16.20 11.86 23.67
C ASP A 60 -16.63 11.63 25.14
N GLY A 61 -15.78 12.00 26.09
CA GLY A 61 -16.02 11.77 27.52
C GLY A 61 -15.68 10.37 28.01
N GLU A 62 -15.20 9.49 27.15
CA GLU A 62 -14.68 8.17 27.51
C GLU A 62 -13.14 8.16 27.41
N ARG A 63 -12.50 7.52 28.40
CA ARG A 63 -11.06 7.28 28.39
C ARG A 63 -10.77 5.79 28.34
N ALA A 64 -9.96 5.41 27.37
CA ALA A 64 -9.53 4.04 27.20
C ALA A 64 -8.01 3.94 27.03
N GLU A 65 -7.44 2.87 27.55
CA GLU A 65 -6.03 2.53 27.38
C GLU A 65 -5.88 1.14 26.79
N TYR A 66 -4.89 0.99 25.93
CA TYR A 66 -4.45 -0.31 25.43
C TYR A 66 -2.93 -0.38 25.44
N VAL A 67 -2.41 -1.50 25.95
CA VAL A 67 -1.00 -1.85 25.93
C VAL A 67 -0.79 -3.04 25.01
N TYR A 68 -0.01 -2.83 23.98
CA TYR A 68 0.40 -3.90 23.07
C TYR A 68 1.85 -4.30 23.34
N LEU A 69 2.08 -5.58 23.56
CA LEU A 69 3.40 -6.15 23.82
C LEU A 69 3.87 -6.95 22.60
N HIS A 70 5.10 -6.76 22.21
CA HIS A 70 5.74 -7.51 21.13
C HIS A 70 7.17 -7.87 21.51
N PRO A 71 7.66 -9.08 21.21
CA PRO A 71 9.07 -9.41 21.37
C PRO A 71 9.96 -8.39 20.65
N ASN A 72 11.09 -8.06 21.23
CA ASN A 72 12.06 -7.19 20.56
C ASN A 72 12.50 -7.83 19.24
N VAL A 73 12.44 -7.05 18.17
CA VAL A 73 12.79 -7.51 16.83
C VAL A 73 14.22 -7.09 16.53
N GLY A 74 15.09 -8.07 16.40
CA GLY A 74 16.43 -7.86 15.90
C GLY A 74 16.44 -7.34 14.43
N GLY A 75 17.62 -6.96 13.96
CA GLY A 75 17.81 -6.48 12.59
C GLY A 75 18.11 -4.99 12.49
N GLY A 76 18.31 -4.50 11.27
CA GLY A 76 18.66 -3.10 11.03
C GLY A 76 17.53 -2.11 11.32
N GLU A 77 17.86 -0.81 11.35
CA GLU A 77 16.95 0.27 11.71
C GLU A 77 15.64 0.27 10.88
N LEU A 78 15.70 -0.09 9.62
CA LEU A 78 14.52 -0.18 8.75
C LEU A 78 13.51 -1.23 9.26
N ASN A 79 14.01 -2.38 9.73
CA ASN A 79 13.17 -3.44 10.28
C ASN A 79 12.56 -3.00 11.62
N ARG A 80 13.35 -2.39 12.50
CA ARG A 80 12.88 -1.83 13.77
C ARG A 80 11.79 -0.78 13.54
N LYS A 81 12.00 0.15 12.61
CA LYS A 81 11.01 1.18 12.25
C LYS A 81 9.69 0.56 11.75
N ARG A 82 9.76 -0.49 10.92
CA ARG A 82 8.58 -1.22 10.42
C ARG A 82 7.76 -1.83 11.58
N TYR A 83 8.44 -2.48 12.53
CA TYR A 83 7.76 -3.12 13.66
C TYR A 83 7.26 -2.10 14.69
N ARG A 84 8.01 -1.04 14.97
CA ARG A 84 7.57 0.07 15.81
C ARG A 84 6.26 0.67 15.31
N LYS A 85 6.22 1.01 14.02
CA LYS A 85 5.00 1.48 13.37
C LYS A 85 3.83 0.51 13.54
N ARG A 86 4.04 -0.77 13.30
CA ARG A 86 3.03 -1.82 13.46
C ARG A 86 2.50 -1.87 14.90
N CYS A 87 3.38 -1.94 15.90
CA CYS A 87 2.98 -2.03 17.29
C CYS A 87 2.13 -0.82 17.73
N MET A 88 2.55 0.37 17.36
CA MET A 88 1.83 1.60 17.69
C MET A 88 0.47 1.67 16.97
N LYS A 89 0.39 1.29 15.71
CA LYS A 89 -0.90 1.22 14.97
C LYS A 89 -1.88 0.26 15.63
N ILE A 90 -1.44 -0.92 16.06
CA ILE A 90 -2.28 -1.90 16.77
C ILE A 90 -2.74 -1.33 18.12
N ALA A 91 -1.85 -0.69 18.90
CA ALA A 91 -2.21 -0.09 20.16
C ALA A 91 -3.27 1.01 20.00
N VAL A 92 -3.11 1.91 19.03
CA VAL A 92 -4.09 2.96 18.69
C VAL A 92 -5.42 2.36 18.25
N PHE A 93 -5.38 1.37 17.35
CA PHE A 93 -6.59 0.70 16.86
C PHE A 93 -7.38 0.10 18.02
N ARG A 94 -6.74 -0.68 18.89
CA ARG A 94 -7.41 -1.37 19.99
C ARG A 94 -7.84 -0.43 21.11
N ALA A 95 -7.13 0.68 21.35
CA ALA A 95 -7.56 1.70 22.30
C ALA A 95 -8.85 2.39 21.82
N LEU A 96 -8.88 2.81 20.54
CA LEU A 96 -10.07 3.42 19.96
C LEU A 96 -11.24 2.45 19.84
N GLY A 97 -10.99 1.16 19.59
CA GLY A 97 -12.04 0.14 19.60
C GLY A 97 -12.74 -0.05 20.96
N LYS A 98 -12.06 0.33 22.07
CA LYS A 98 -12.71 0.34 23.39
C LYS A 98 -13.67 1.52 23.58
N VAL A 99 -13.41 2.65 22.92
CA VAL A 99 -14.27 3.84 22.91
C VAL A 99 -15.40 3.63 21.90
N TYR A 100 -15.08 3.27 20.67
CA TYR A 100 -16.02 3.13 19.55
C TYR A 100 -16.41 1.67 19.31
N LYS A 101 -17.11 1.06 20.27
CA LYS A 101 -17.42 -0.39 20.33
C LYS A 101 -18.26 -0.89 19.15
N ASP A 102 -19.06 -0.02 18.55
CA ASP A 102 -19.94 -0.34 17.42
C ASP A 102 -19.30 -0.15 16.05
N ALA A 103 -18.03 0.30 16.01
CA ALA A 103 -17.32 0.51 14.76
C ALA A 103 -17.05 -0.81 14.04
N ARG A 104 -17.48 -0.91 12.77
CA ARG A 104 -17.23 -2.07 11.93
C ARG A 104 -16.06 -1.80 11.01
N LEU A 105 -14.89 -2.30 11.36
CA LEU A 105 -13.63 -2.09 10.65
C LEU A 105 -13.10 -3.44 10.15
N PRO A 106 -13.58 -3.91 8.99
CA PRO A 106 -13.38 -5.31 8.55
C PRO A 106 -11.93 -5.71 8.31
N TRP A 107 -11.05 -4.75 8.00
CA TRP A 107 -9.61 -4.98 7.83
C TRP A 107 -8.79 -4.77 9.12
N GLY A 108 -9.46 -4.51 10.25
CA GLY A 108 -8.81 -4.26 11.53
C GLY A 108 -7.82 -3.11 11.48
N SER A 109 -6.66 -3.30 12.08
CA SER A 109 -5.58 -2.30 12.16
C SER A 109 -4.75 -2.14 10.86
N LEU A 110 -5.09 -2.89 9.80
CA LEU A 110 -4.36 -2.85 8.55
C LEU A 110 -4.68 -1.57 7.76
N THR A 111 -3.73 -0.66 7.65
CA THR A 111 -3.81 0.53 6.79
C THR A 111 -2.55 0.69 5.94
N GLY A 112 -2.69 1.25 4.74
CA GLY A 112 -1.58 1.54 3.83
C GLY A 112 -0.83 0.32 3.31
N ILE A 113 -1.43 -0.88 3.31
CA ILE A 113 -0.82 -2.13 2.85
C ILE A 113 -1.73 -2.88 1.88
N ARG A 114 -1.17 -3.86 1.20
CA ARG A 114 -1.90 -4.83 0.35
C ARG A 114 -2.17 -6.10 1.16
N PRO A 115 -3.39 -6.35 1.65
CA PRO A 115 -3.67 -7.48 2.56
C PRO A 115 -3.36 -8.85 1.96
N THR A 116 -3.62 -9.04 0.67
CA THR A 116 -3.34 -10.30 -0.05
C THR A 116 -1.84 -10.57 -0.18
N ARG A 117 -1.03 -9.53 -0.36
CA ARG A 117 0.44 -9.67 -0.35
C ARG A 117 0.93 -10.09 1.03
N LEU A 118 0.46 -9.44 2.08
CA LEU A 118 0.82 -9.80 3.45
C LEU A 118 0.41 -11.24 3.76
N LEU A 119 -0.83 -11.64 3.42
CA LEU A 119 -1.30 -13.00 3.65
C LEU A 119 -0.43 -14.03 2.91
N ARG A 120 -0.07 -13.77 1.65
CA ARG A 120 0.81 -14.68 0.88
C ARG A 120 2.20 -14.82 1.52
N GLU A 121 2.80 -13.70 1.96
CA GLU A 121 4.09 -13.70 2.66
C GLU A 121 4.00 -14.51 3.97
N LEU A 122 2.93 -14.33 4.74
CA LEU A 122 2.69 -15.09 5.97
C LEU A 122 2.42 -16.59 5.72
N ILE A 123 1.69 -16.92 4.65
CA ILE A 123 1.48 -18.33 4.25
C ILE A 123 2.81 -19.00 3.92
N ALA A 124 3.68 -18.33 3.20
CA ALA A 124 5.01 -18.85 2.87
C ALA A 124 5.89 -19.04 4.11
N GLU A 125 5.76 -18.18 5.12
CA GLU A 125 6.55 -18.21 6.36
C GLU A 125 6.01 -19.22 7.38
N LYS A 126 4.70 -19.25 7.60
CA LYS A 126 4.06 -19.94 8.76
C LYS A 126 3.10 -21.07 8.36
N GLY A 127 2.78 -21.20 7.07
CA GLY A 127 1.69 -22.04 6.60
C GLY A 127 0.32 -21.36 6.69
N GLU A 128 -0.62 -21.88 5.92
CA GLU A 128 -1.92 -21.21 5.69
C GLU A 128 -2.74 -21.00 6.96
N LYS A 129 -2.92 -22.08 7.75
CA LYS A 129 -3.73 -22.02 8.97
C LYS A 129 -3.22 -20.99 9.97
N GLU A 130 -1.91 -20.98 10.18
CA GLU A 130 -1.27 -20.06 11.12
C GLU A 130 -1.27 -18.63 10.58
N ALA A 131 -1.08 -18.43 9.28
CA ALA A 131 -1.16 -17.10 8.65
C ALA A 131 -2.54 -16.47 8.81
N LEU A 132 -3.61 -17.22 8.59
CA LEU A 132 -4.98 -16.75 8.77
C LEU A 132 -5.27 -16.41 10.23
N ARG A 133 -4.88 -17.31 11.16
CA ARG A 133 -5.00 -17.06 12.60
C ARG A 133 -4.25 -15.78 13.01
N PHE A 134 -3.03 -15.64 12.54
CA PHE A 134 -2.20 -14.48 12.81
C PHE A 134 -2.81 -13.18 12.31
N MET A 135 -3.40 -13.17 11.10
CA MET A 135 -4.09 -11.96 10.61
C MET A 135 -5.34 -11.62 11.43
N ALA A 136 -6.06 -12.63 11.91
CA ALA A 136 -7.23 -12.42 12.76
C ALA A 136 -6.84 -11.88 14.15
N GLU A 137 -5.91 -12.54 14.82
CA GLU A 137 -5.54 -12.24 16.21
C GLU A 137 -4.65 -11.01 16.35
N GLU A 138 -3.75 -10.82 15.38
CA GLU A 138 -2.77 -9.73 15.44
C GLU A 138 -3.32 -8.41 14.88
N PHE A 139 -4.03 -8.48 13.77
CA PHE A 139 -4.51 -7.29 13.07
C PHE A 139 -6.01 -7.06 13.20
N ASP A 140 -6.72 -7.91 13.93
CA ASP A 140 -8.18 -7.82 14.11
C ASP A 140 -8.96 -7.87 12.77
N VAL A 141 -8.45 -8.64 11.78
CA VAL A 141 -9.13 -8.81 10.47
C VAL A 141 -10.32 -9.75 10.63
N THR A 142 -11.47 -9.35 10.09
CA THR A 142 -12.70 -10.18 10.22
C THR A 142 -12.64 -11.46 9.39
N PRO A 143 -13.39 -12.51 9.78
CA PRO A 143 -13.45 -13.77 9.04
C PRO A 143 -13.83 -13.60 7.57
N GLU A 144 -14.75 -12.70 7.25
CA GLU A 144 -15.21 -12.43 5.89
C GLU A 144 -14.07 -11.86 5.02
N LYS A 145 -13.25 -10.96 5.58
CA LYS A 145 -12.10 -10.38 4.86
C LYS A 145 -10.94 -11.35 4.75
N LEU A 146 -10.76 -12.21 5.74
CA LEU A 146 -9.79 -13.33 5.64
C LEU A 146 -10.18 -14.30 4.53
N ALA A 147 -11.46 -14.69 4.46
CA ALA A 147 -11.96 -15.56 3.39
C ALA A 147 -11.74 -14.93 2.01
N LEU A 148 -12.10 -13.65 1.85
CA LEU A 148 -11.87 -12.90 0.61
C LEU A 148 -10.39 -12.82 0.25
N ALA A 149 -9.53 -12.47 1.21
CA ALA A 149 -8.08 -12.38 0.97
C ALA A 149 -7.49 -13.73 0.56
N LYS A 150 -7.95 -14.82 1.20
CA LYS A 150 -7.54 -16.20 0.89
C LYS A 150 -7.98 -16.60 -0.53
N GLU A 151 -9.24 -16.34 -0.89
CA GLU A 151 -9.74 -16.61 -2.24
C GLU A 151 -8.90 -15.91 -3.31
N ILE A 152 -8.60 -14.63 -3.11
CA ILE A 152 -7.74 -13.86 -4.04
C ILE A 152 -6.34 -14.46 -4.11
N VAL A 153 -5.74 -14.83 -2.99
CA VAL A 153 -4.41 -15.46 -2.96
C VAL A 153 -4.40 -16.77 -3.72
N ASP A 154 -5.45 -17.60 -3.58
CA ASP A 154 -5.56 -18.89 -4.29
C ASP A 154 -5.71 -18.70 -5.80
N ILE A 155 -6.57 -17.74 -6.21
CA ILE A 155 -6.73 -17.40 -7.65
C ILE A 155 -5.42 -16.87 -8.24
N GLN A 156 -4.66 -16.08 -7.48
CA GLN A 156 -3.40 -15.51 -7.94
C GLN A 156 -2.24 -16.51 -7.97
N ARG A 157 -2.31 -17.59 -7.19
CA ARG A 157 -1.20 -18.55 -7.01
C ARG A 157 -0.60 -19.06 -8.32
N PRO A 158 -1.37 -19.49 -9.34
CA PRO A 158 -0.81 -19.96 -10.60
C PRO A 158 -0.05 -18.92 -11.41
N PHE A 159 -0.30 -17.62 -11.11
CA PHE A 159 0.30 -16.49 -11.80
C PHE A 159 1.51 -15.90 -11.08
N MET A 160 1.76 -16.35 -9.85
CA MET A 160 2.86 -15.85 -9.02
C MET A 160 4.16 -16.63 -9.18
N ASP A 161 4.11 -17.76 -9.88
CA ASP A 161 5.29 -18.52 -10.25
C ASP A 161 5.95 -17.85 -11.45
N VAL A 162 7.07 -17.18 -11.20
CA VAL A 162 7.80 -16.36 -12.18
C VAL A 162 9.19 -16.96 -12.31
N ALA A 163 9.58 -17.38 -13.51
CA ALA A 163 10.93 -17.85 -13.75
C ALA A 163 11.94 -16.69 -13.72
N ASP A 164 13.20 -17.00 -13.40
CA ASP A 164 14.28 -15.98 -13.26
C ASP A 164 14.45 -15.06 -14.48
N ARG A 165 14.04 -15.53 -15.66
CA ARG A 165 14.14 -14.80 -16.92
C ARG A 165 12.83 -14.17 -17.39
N ASP A 166 11.74 -14.37 -16.67
CA ASP A 166 10.45 -13.76 -16.98
C ASP A 166 10.43 -12.31 -16.50
N VAL A 167 9.99 -11.41 -17.37
CA VAL A 167 9.81 -9.98 -17.06
C VAL A 167 8.45 -9.49 -17.50
N ASP A 168 7.92 -8.52 -16.79
CA ASP A 168 6.74 -7.76 -17.17
C ASP A 168 7.16 -6.38 -17.67
N VAL A 169 6.53 -5.91 -18.75
CA VAL A 169 6.80 -4.60 -19.34
C VAL A 169 5.71 -3.63 -18.91
N TYR A 170 6.10 -2.51 -18.33
CA TYR A 170 5.21 -1.40 -18.01
C TYR A 170 5.47 -0.22 -18.93
N ILE A 171 4.43 0.22 -19.66
CA ILE A 171 4.46 1.40 -20.53
C ILE A 171 3.69 2.51 -19.82
N GLY A 172 4.40 3.55 -19.38
CA GLY A 172 3.81 4.65 -18.62
C GLY A 172 3.34 5.80 -19.51
N ILE A 173 2.06 6.16 -19.47
CA ILE A 173 1.50 7.35 -20.10
C ILE A 173 1.25 8.41 -19.02
N PRO A 174 2.13 9.42 -18.84
CA PRO A 174 2.06 10.34 -17.72
C PRO A 174 1.09 11.50 -17.95
N PHE A 175 0.04 11.29 -18.74
CA PHE A 175 -0.94 12.32 -19.07
C PHE A 175 -2.37 11.90 -18.71
N CYS A 176 -3.20 12.89 -18.35
CA CYS A 176 -4.63 12.76 -18.12
C CYS A 176 -5.39 13.89 -18.81
N ARG A 177 -6.71 13.73 -19.00
CA ARG A 177 -7.58 14.85 -19.46
C ARG A 177 -7.80 15.88 -18.37
N THR A 178 -7.97 15.38 -17.12
CA THR A 178 -8.20 16.20 -15.92
C THR A 178 -7.45 15.58 -14.77
N ARG A 179 -7.22 16.35 -13.69
CA ARG A 179 -6.61 15.82 -12.48
C ARG A 179 -7.69 15.44 -11.47
N CYS A 180 -7.75 14.18 -11.07
CA CYS A 180 -8.63 13.72 -9.99
C CYS A 180 -8.21 14.33 -8.65
N LEU A 181 -9.18 14.70 -7.81
CA LEU A 181 -8.93 15.36 -6.51
C LEU A 181 -8.03 14.54 -5.59
N TYR A 182 -8.09 13.23 -5.68
CA TYR A 182 -7.34 12.28 -4.86
C TYR A 182 -6.04 11.78 -5.51
N CYS A 183 -5.69 12.24 -6.72
CA CYS A 183 -4.58 11.67 -7.47
C CYS A 183 -3.22 12.12 -6.92
N SER A 184 -2.41 11.13 -6.52
CA SER A 184 -1.02 11.30 -6.09
C SER A 184 0.00 10.93 -7.17
N PHE A 185 -0.43 10.52 -8.35
CA PHE A 185 0.48 10.14 -9.43
C PHE A 185 1.20 11.35 -10.02
N ALA A 186 2.44 11.14 -10.42
CA ALA A 186 3.24 12.13 -11.14
C ALA A 186 2.77 12.21 -12.61
N SER A 187 1.54 12.72 -12.82
CA SER A 187 0.94 12.89 -14.14
C SER A 187 0.58 14.35 -14.40
N GLY A 188 0.70 14.78 -15.66
CA GLY A 188 0.29 16.09 -16.14
C GLY A 188 -1.07 16.06 -16.84
N VAL A 189 -1.70 17.23 -16.97
CA VAL A 189 -2.89 17.39 -17.83
C VAL A 189 -2.44 17.63 -19.26
N ARG A 190 -2.94 16.83 -20.20
CA ARG A 190 -2.72 17.07 -21.62
C ARG A 190 -3.44 18.37 -22.05
N THR A 191 -2.71 19.27 -22.64
CA THR A 191 -3.22 20.55 -23.18
C THR A 191 -2.78 20.70 -24.62
N ASP A 192 -3.29 21.72 -25.31
CA ASP A 192 -2.88 22.05 -26.69
C ASP A 192 -1.40 22.45 -26.80
N LYS A 193 -0.76 22.76 -25.67
CA LYS A 193 0.67 23.08 -25.59
C LYS A 193 1.55 21.84 -25.34
N THR A 194 0.95 20.67 -25.08
CA THR A 194 1.68 19.42 -24.86
C THR A 194 2.16 18.89 -26.19
N ASP A 195 3.48 18.80 -26.37
CA ASP A 195 4.07 18.23 -27.56
C ASP A 195 3.97 16.68 -27.51
N MET A 196 2.80 16.18 -27.91
CA MET A 196 2.52 14.74 -27.92
C MET A 196 3.34 14.00 -28.98
N ALA A 197 3.67 14.65 -30.08
CA ALA A 197 4.47 14.02 -31.14
C ALA A 197 5.89 13.73 -30.66
N ALA A 198 6.54 14.70 -30.02
CA ALA A 198 7.86 14.49 -29.43
C ALA A 198 7.83 13.43 -28.31
N TYR A 199 6.78 13.44 -27.45
CA TYR A 199 6.62 12.44 -26.42
C TYR A 199 6.46 11.02 -26.98
N ILE A 200 5.60 10.82 -27.98
CA ILE A 200 5.38 9.51 -28.59
C ILE A 200 6.64 9.01 -29.30
N ALA A 201 7.36 9.89 -29.98
CA ALA A 201 8.64 9.54 -30.58
C ALA A 201 9.66 9.05 -29.56
N ALA A 202 9.80 9.75 -28.43
CA ALA A 202 10.67 9.34 -27.33
C ALA A 202 10.21 8.02 -26.70
N LEU A 203 8.90 7.85 -26.43
CA LEU A 203 8.36 6.61 -25.88
C LEU A 203 8.62 5.41 -26.80
N LYS A 204 8.47 5.57 -28.12
CA LYS A 204 8.76 4.50 -29.07
C LYS A 204 10.24 4.14 -29.10
N GLU A 205 11.13 5.11 -28.90
CA GLU A 205 12.56 4.85 -28.79
C GLU A 205 12.88 4.12 -27.48
N ASP A 206 12.26 4.48 -26.36
CA ASP A 206 12.40 3.76 -25.08
C ASP A 206 11.89 2.30 -25.22
N ILE A 207 10.77 2.09 -25.90
CA ILE A 207 10.24 0.75 -26.19
C ILE A 207 11.24 -0.06 -27.03
N ARG A 208 11.86 0.54 -28.04
CA ARG A 208 12.86 -0.10 -28.90
C ARG A 208 14.10 -0.52 -28.10
N LEU A 209 14.65 0.41 -27.33
CA LEU A 209 15.83 0.16 -26.48
C LEU A 209 15.54 -0.87 -25.40
N GLY A 210 14.39 -0.77 -24.72
CA GLY A 210 13.97 -1.76 -23.73
C GLY A 210 13.83 -3.17 -24.30
N ALA A 211 13.32 -3.28 -25.52
CA ALA A 211 13.20 -4.57 -26.21
C ALA A 211 14.57 -5.13 -26.64
N GLU A 212 15.53 -4.30 -27.03
CA GLU A 212 16.92 -4.70 -27.27
C GLU A 212 17.57 -5.25 -26.02
N ILE A 213 17.47 -4.53 -24.89
CA ILE A 213 17.99 -4.99 -23.60
C ILE A 213 17.35 -6.33 -23.21
N ALA A 214 16.04 -6.47 -23.38
CA ALA A 214 15.35 -7.72 -23.04
C ALA A 214 15.87 -8.90 -23.87
N ARG A 215 16.12 -8.71 -25.17
CA ARG A 215 16.71 -9.74 -26.06
C ARG A 215 18.15 -10.08 -25.66
N ASP A 216 18.98 -9.06 -25.46
CA ASP A 216 20.40 -9.25 -25.15
C ASP A 216 20.61 -9.96 -23.79
N CYS A 217 19.73 -9.68 -22.82
CA CYS A 217 19.69 -10.36 -21.53
C CYS A 217 18.97 -11.74 -21.57
N GLY A 218 18.36 -12.11 -22.67
CA GLY A 218 17.59 -13.37 -22.80
C GLY A 218 16.34 -13.39 -21.92
N PHE A 219 15.72 -12.23 -21.67
CA PHE A 219 14.45 -12.15 -20.95
C PHE A 219 13.27 -12.58 -21.81
N LYS A 220 12.28 -13.17 -21.16
CA LYS A 220 10.99 -13.55 -21.78
C LYS A 220 9.90 -12.59 -21.29
N ILE A 221 9.21 -11.97 -22.24
CA ILE A 221 8.11 -11.07 -21.89
C ILE A 221 6.90 -11.90 -21.49
N ARG A 222 6.55 -11.85 -20.22
CA ARG A 222 5.42 -12.56 -19.63
C ARG A 222 4.12 -11.80 -19.82
N SER A 223 4.08 -10.54 -19.46
CA SER A 223 2.93 -9.65 -19.63
C SER A 223 3.36 -8.23 -19.98
N MET A 224 2.43 -7.46 -20.51
CA MET A 224 2.60 -6.04 -20.77
C MET A 224 1.43 -5.27 -20.14
N TYR A 225 1.73 -4.11 -19.57
CA TYR A 225 0.73 -3.24 -18.98
C TYR A 225 0.98 -1.79 -19.40
N MET A 226 -0.01 -1.15 -19.98
CA MET A 226 0.02 0.28 -20.26
C MET A 226 -0.82 1.02 -19.22
N GLY A 227 -0.22 1.94 -18.50
CA GLY A 227 -0.87 2.65 -17.40
C GLY A 227 -0.25 4.02 -17.16
N GLY A 228 -0.30 4.47 -15.90
CA GLY A 228 0.24 5.77 -15.47
C GLY A 228 -0.86 6.77 -15.17
N GLY A 229 -1.00 7.82 -15.95
CA GLY A 229 -2.11 8.76 -15.86
C GLY A 229 -3.39 8.12 -16.42
N THR A 230 -3.67 8.37 -17.70
CA THR A 230 -4.81 7.77 -18.41
C THR A 230 -4.38 7.42 -19.83
N PRO A 231 -4.05 6.18 -20.15
CA PRO A 231 -3.60 5.81 -21.50
C PRO A 231 -4.54 6.26 -22.62
N THR A 232 -5.85 6.24 -22.37
CA THR A 232 -6.88 6.68 -23.33
C THR A 232 -6.97 8.22 -23.48
N VAL A 233 -6.04 8.99 -22.90
CA VAL A 233 -5.84 10.41 -23.26
C VAL A 233 -5.17 10.54 -24.63
N LEU A 234 -4.49 9.50 -25.09
CA LEU A 234 -4.00 9.39 -26.45
C LEU A 234 -5.18 9.34 -27.43
N THR A 235 -5.01 9.91 -28.60
CA THR A 235 -5.96 9.70 -29.70
C THR A 235 -5.89 8.24 -30.17
N GLU A 236 -6.89 7.80 -30.92
CA GLU A 236 -6.92 6.44 -31.47
C GLU A 236 -5.64 6.12 -32.27
N SER A 237 -5.23 7.02 -33.16
CA SER A 237 -4.02 6.85 -33.96
C SER A 237 -2.73 6.86 -33.14
N GLU A 238 -2.63 7.72 -32.11
CA GLU A 238 -1.50 7.76 -31.18
C GLU A 238 -1.40 6.46 -30.36
N LEU A 239 -2.53 5.95 -29.89
CA LEU A 239 -2.59 4.71 -29.12
C LEU A 239 -2.23 3.51 -29.98
N GLU A 240 -2.79 3.42 -31.19
CA GLU A 240 -2.48 2.37 -32.16
C GLU A 240 -0.98 2.35 -32.54
N ASP A 241 -0.36 3.52 -32.74
CA ASP A 241 1.06 3.63 -33.08
C ASP A 241 1.95 3.13 -31.94
N VAL A 242 1.65 3.48 -30.67
CA VAL A 242 2.42 3.01 -29.50
C VAL A 242 2.22 1.51 -29.28
N LEU A 243 0.98 1.01 -29.35
CA LEU A 243 0.68 -0.41 -29.16
C LEU A 243 1.33 -1.27 -30.24
N SER A 244 1.23 -0.85 -31.51
CA SER A 244 1.86 -1.54 -32.66
C SER A 244 3.38 -1.57 -32.52
N CYS A 245 3.98 -0.45 -32.09
CA CYS A 245 5.40 -0.38 -31.80
C CYS A 245 5.80 -1.37 -30.69
N ALA A 246 5.08 -1.39 -29.57
CA ALA A 246 5.37 -2.28 -28.45
C ALA A 246 5.28 -3.76 -28.85
N LEU A 247 4.18 -4.16 -29.50
CA LEU A 247 4.00 -5.53 -29.98
C LEU A 247 5.09 -5.96 -30.98
N LYS A 248 5.45 -5.07 -31.91
CA LYS A 248 6.51 -5.34 -32.90
C LYS A 248 7.88 -5.49 -32.24
N GLN A 249 8.24 -4.61 -31.31
CA GLN A 249 9.56 -4.60 -30.72
C GLN A 249 9.79 -5.75 -29.71
N TYR A 250 8.82 -6.05 -28.88
CA TYR A 250 8.89 -7.14 -27.91
C TYR A 250 8.52 -8.51 -28.48
N GLY A 251 7.98 -8.58 -29.71
CA GLY A 251 7.60 -9.86 -30.35
C GLY A 251 6.35 -10.51 -29.76
N GLY A 252 5.54 -9.75 -29.04
CA GLY A 252 4.35 -10.22 -28.34
C GLY A 252 4.53 -10.36 -26.83
N TYR A 253 3.60 -11.07 -26.21
CA TYR A 253 3.56 -11.31 -24.74
C TYR A 253 3.06 -12.72 -24.45
N GLY A 254 3.45 -13.27 -23.29
CA GLY A 254 3.13 -14.67 -22.96
C GLY A 254 1.73 -14.88 -22.36
N ARG A 255 1.18 -13.92 -21.60
CA ARG A 255 -0.09 -14.08 -20.86
C ARG A 255 -1.12 -13.01 -21.17
N GLU A 256 -0.78 -11.74 -20.95
CA GLU A 256 -1.74 -10.64 -21.15
C GLU A 256 -1.06 -9.34 -21.59
N PHE A 257 -1.84 -8.49 -22.24
CA PHE A 257 -1.54 -7.09 -22.44
C PHE A 257 -2.75 -6.26 -22.01
N THR A 258 -2.59 -5.53 -20.92
CA THR A 258 -3.66 -4.69 -20.34
C THR A 258 -3.39 -3.21 -20.66
N VAL A 259 -4.45 -2.48 -21.01
CA VAL A 259 -4.41 -1.02 -21.24
C VAL A 259 -5.43 -0.32 -20.36
#